data_3c873bd935b05e8f9ee68ad914c8442b
#
_entry.id   3c873bd935b05e8f9ee68ad914c8442b
#
_cell.length_a   1.000
_cell.length_b   1.000
_cell.length_c   1.000
_cell.angle_alpha   90.00
_cell.angle_beta   90.00
_cell.angle_gamma   90.00
#
_symmetry.space_group_name_H-M   'P 1'
#
loop_
_entity.id
_entity.type
_entity.pdbx_description
1 polymer ?
#
loop_
_entity_poly.entity_id
_entity_poly.type
_entity_poly.pdbx_seq_one_letter_code
_entity_poly.pdbx_strand_id
1 'polypeptide(L)'
;LSPESYRRQQSVQQVSCYSALAPEPFHSGDCKRSIACIMVLLNRLQYPIWEKVLRSSSVPEEEIPAIIEKMKLAYISWNENAFPGAIGNVVAGRIANRFDLGGTNCIVDAACGSSLAAVSMAISELALGRADMMITGGVDSDNSILTYLCFSKTPAFSKGDRVRAFSEDSDGMLVGEGMGMLVLKRLADAERDEDRIYAVIRGLGTSSDGYFKSIYAPRPSGQAKALRRAYESAGYPPYTVDLIEAHGTGTMAGDPAEFEGLQEAFSEDNSNKQHIALGSVKSQIGHTKAAAGAASLIKVSLALHHKVLPPTINVSRPNPALKIEQSPFYLNTETRPWFKRLDGTPRRAGVSSFGFGGTNFHITMEEYTRNRGDQQFYRLQTAPYTILLFAPSP
;
A
#
# COMPACT_ATOMS: atom_id res chain seq x y z
N LEU A 1 19.81 -26.92 1.35
CA LEU A 1 19.63 -26.09 2.54
C LEU A 1 19.01 -26.94 3.63
N SER A 2 19.65 -27.06 4.81
CA SER A 2 19.13 -27.86 5.92
C SER A 2 17.83 -27.24 6.49
N PRO A 3 16.96 -28.06 7.13
CA PRO A 3 15.76 -27.52 7.79
C PRO A 3 16.06 -26.46 8.84
N GLU A 4 17.24 -26.45 9.42
CA GLU A 4 17.69 -25.43 10.37
C GLU A 4 18.07 -24.10 9.70
N SER A 5 18.65 -24.14 8.48
CA SER A 5 18.92 -22.91 7.71
C SER A 5 17.63 -22.27 7.23
N TYR A 6 16.61 -23.08 6.93
CA TYR A 6 15.28 -22.60 6.57
C TYR A 6 14.54 -21.97 7.75
N ARG A 7 14.66 -22.54 8.96
CA ARG A 7 14.08 -21.96 10.19
C ARG A 7 14.77 -20.66 10.63
N ARG A 8 16.08 -20.49 10.38
CA ARG A 8 16.80 -19.24 10.65
C ARG A 8 16.40 -18.12 9.70
N GLN A 9 15.94 -18.45 8.48
CA GLN A 9 15.38 -17.45 7.55
C GLN A 9 13.94 -17.03 7.89
N GLN A 10 13.23 -17.78 8.74
CA GLN A 10 11.83 -17.48 9.10
C GLN A 10 11.68 -16.57 10.33
N SER A 11 12.72 -16.31 11.11
CA SER A 11 12.64 -15.26 12.12
C SER A 11 12.77 -13.91 11.44
N VAL A 12 11.64 -13.32 11.05
CA VAL A 12 11.61 -11.89 10.73
C VAL A 12 12.09 -11.16 11.97
N GLN A 13 13.33 -10.68 11.93
CA GLN A 13 13.84 -9.82 12.98
C GLN A 13 12.90 -8.62 13.02
N GLN A 14 12.45 -8.26 14.21
CA GLN A 14 11.52 -7.14 14.41
C GLN A 14 12.08 -5.89 13.73
N VAL A 15 11.31 -5.33 12.81
CA VAL A 15 11.70 -4.15 12.03
C VAL A 15 10.83 -2.99 12.46
N SER A 16 11.46 -1.91 12.88
CA SER A 16 10.77 -0.68 13.26
C SER A 16 10.46 0.17 12.04
N CYS A 17 9.30 0.80 12.03
CA CYS A 17 8.82 1.65 10.95
C CYS A 17 8.88 3.12 11.38
N TYR A 18 9.54 3.94 10.58
CA TYR A 18 9.61 5.39 10.74
C TYR A 18 8.82 6.08 9.64
N SER A 19 8.03 7.08 9.98
CA SER A 19 7.54 8.03 8.99
C SER A 19 8.49 9.24 8.99
N ALA A 20 9.33 9.35 7.98
CA ALA A 20 10.04 10.59 7.72
C ALA A 20 9.12 11.51 6.93
N LEU A 21 8.46 12.43 7.60
CA LEU A 21 7.96 13.64 6.96
C LEU A 21 9.21 14.50 6.68
N ALA A 22 9.69 14.48 5.44
CA ALA A 22 10.74 15.42 5.01
C ALA A 22 10.15 16.84 5.10
N PRO A 23 10.84 17.78 5.77
CA PRO A 23 10.37 19.16 5.93
C PRO A 23 10.47 20.02 4.66
N GLU A 24 10.96 19.49 3.55
CA GLU A 24 11.06 20.17 2.28
C GLU A 24 10.20 19.47 1.22
N PRO A 25 9.40 20.19 0.41
CA PRO A 25 8.62 19.60 -0.64
C PRO A 25 9.53 18.97 -1.68
N PHE A 26 9.54 17.64 -1.76
CA PHE A 26 10.01 16.95 -2.94
C PHE A 26 9.26 17.54 -4.13
N HIS A 27 9.96 18.20 -5.05
CA HIS A 27 9.32 18.75 -6.22
C HIS A 27 8.67 17.61 -7.01
N SER A 28 7.35 17.52 -6.96
CA SER A 28 6.51 16.58 -7.74
C SER A 28 6.81 16.63 -9.25
N GLY A 29 7.55 17.67 -9.68
CA GLY A 29 8.02 17.86 -11.04
C GLY A 29 8.93 16.75 -11.57
N ASP A 30 9.74 16.08 -10.74
CA ASP A 30 10.68 15.08 -11.23
C ASP A 30 10.02 13.74 -11.57
N CYS A 31 9.00 13.32 -10.83
CA CYS A 31 8.23 12.12 -11.15
C CYS A 31 7.33 12.35 -12.38
N LYS A 32 6.69 13.52 -12.46
CA LYS A 32 5.90 13.93 -13.64
C LYS A 32 6.78 14.06 -14.90
N ARG A 33 8.04 14.47 -14.76
CA ARG A 33 9.01 14.52 -15.87
C ARG A 33 9.37 13.13 -16.39
N SER A 34 9.50 12.12 -15.51
CA SER A 34 9.79 10.73 -15.93
C SER A 34 8.66 10.14 -16.79
N ILE A 35 7.41 10.33 -16.39
CA ILE A 35 6.24 9.88 -17.16
C ILE A 35 6.15 10.64 -18.50
N ALA A 36 6.35 11.96 -18.47
CA ALA A 36 6.38 12.76 -19.69
C ALA A 36 7.47 12.28 -20.66
N CYS A 37 8.64 11.88 -20.16
CA CYS A 37 9.73 11.34 -21.00
C CYS A 37 9.37 10.01 -21.66
N ILE A 38 8.70 9.09 -20.94
CA ILE A 38 8.22 7.83 -21.51
C ILE A 38 7.19 8.10 -22.61
N MET A 39 6.24 8.98 -22.36
CA MET A 39 5.23 9.36 -23.36
C MET A 39 5.85 9.99 -24.61
N VAL A 40 6.85 10.86 -24.44
CA VAL A 40 7.61 11.47 -25.55
C VAL A 40 8.34 10.40 -26.37
N LEU A 41 8.95 9.40 -25.71
CA LEU A 41 9.61 8.29 -26.39
C LEU A 41 8.62 7.46 -27.20
N LEU A 42 7.51 7.04 -26.58
CA LEU A 42 6.47 6.25 -27.24
C LEU A 42 5.88 6.97 -28.44
N ASN A 43 5.62 8.28 -28.34
CA ASN A 43 5.12 9.08 -29.45
C ASN A 43 6.10 9.17 -30.62
N ARG A 44 7.42 9.28 -30.34
CA ARG A 44 8.45 9.30 -31.39
C ARG A 44 8.52 8.00 -32.16
N LEU A 45 8.24 6.86 -31.54
CA LEU A 45 8.16 5.57 -32.22
C LEU A 45 6.96 5.48 -33.16
N GLN A 46 6.00 6.39 -33.05
CA GLN A 46 4.81 6.43 -33.90
C GLN A 46 4.96 7.29 -35.15
N TYR A 47 6.03 8.07 -35.31
CA TYR A 47 6.22 8.91 -36.48
C TYR A 47 6.10 8.15 -37.82
N PRO A 48 6.69 6.97 -38.01
CA PRO A 48 6.50 6.19 -39.22
C PRO A 48 5.05 5.78 -39.49
N ILE A 49 4.29 5.56 -38.39
CA ILE A 49 2.87 5.21 -38.48
C ILE A 49 2.07 6.44 -38.93
N TRP A 50 2.33 7.60 -38.35
CA TRP A 50 1.67 8.85 -38.72
C TRP A 50 1.98 9.24 -40.19
N GLU A 51 3.24 9.14 -40.57
CA GLU A 51 3.64 9.36 -41.95
C GLU A 51 2.87 8.44 -42.93
N LYS A 52 2.80 7.13 -42.59
CA LYS A 52 2.03 6.16 -43.39
C LYS A 52 0.54 6.52 -43.47
N VAL A 53 -0.06 6.94 -42.36
CA VAL A 53 -1.47 7.36 -42.31
C VAL A 53 -1.68 8.63 -43.12
N LEU A 54 -0.81 9.62 -43.05
CA LEU A 54 -0.88 10.86 -43.82
C LEU A 54 -0.80 10.56 -45.32
N ARG A 55 0.14 9.67 -45.75
CA ARG A 55 0.28 9.24 -47.14
C ARG A 55 -0.95 8.49 -47.66
N SER A 56 -1.68 7.81 -46.79
CA SER A 56 -2.95 7.12 -47.13
C SER A 56 -4.18 8.01 -47.03
N SER A 57 -4.02 9.25 -46.62
CA SER A 57 -5.09 10.25 -46.48
C SER A 57 -5.11 11.19 -47.67
N SER A 58 -6.10 12.11 -47.74
CA SER A 58 -6.20 13.13 -48.78
C SER A 58 -5.22 14.30 -48.62
N VAL A 59 -4.11 14.10 -47.92
CA VAL A 59 -3.06 15.11 -47.67
C VAL A 59 -2.09 15.09 -48.84
N PRO A 60 -1.77 16.25 -49.50
CA PRO A 60 -0.75 16.34 -50.53
C PRO A 60 0.60 15.83 -50.05
N GLU A 61 1.28 15.03 -50.86
CA GLU A 61 2.58 14.43 -50.51
C GLU A 61 3.63 15.47 -50.11
N GLU A 62 3.61 16.62 -50.74
CA GLU A 62 4.51 17.74 -50.47
C GLU A 62 4.29 18.40 -49.09
N GLU A 63 3.11 18.26 -48.50
CA GLU A 63 2.79 18.83 -47.20
C GLU A 63 3.17 17.89 -46.04
N ILE A 64 3.26 16.58 -46.28
CA ILE A 64 3.48 15.56 -45.23
C ILE A 64 4.75 15.83 -44.42
N PRO A 65 5.91 16.14 -45.02
CA PRO A 65 7.11 16.43 -44.24
C PRO A 65 6.95 17.63 -43.26
N ALA A 66 6.29 18.68 -43.70
CA ALA A 66 6.04 19.88 -42.90
C ALA A 66 5.08 19.57 -41.76
N ILE A 67 4.04 18.76 -42.00
CA ILE A 67 3.12 18.31 -40.93
C ILE A 67 3.85 17.46 -39.91
N ILE A 68 4.68 16.50 -40.29
CA ILE A 68 5.45 15.65 -39.43
C ILE A 68 6.41 16.51 -38.56
N GLU A 69 7.12 17.46 -39.15
CA GLU A 69 8.00 18.36 -38.38
C GLU A 69 7.21 19.22 -37.38
N LYS A 70 6.05 19.73 -37.78
CA LYS A 70 5.17 20.47 -36.85
C LYS A 70 4.67 19.59 -35.71
N MET A 71 4.37 18.30 -35.98
CA MET A 71 4.01 17.33 -34.92
C MET A 71 5.19 17.06 -33.99
N LYS A 72 6.42 16.92 -34.51
CA LYS A 72 7.62 16.75 -33.69
C LYS A 72 7.86 17.93 -32.76
N LEU A 73 7.65 19.16 -33.24
CA LEU A 73 7.80 20.40 -32.47
C LEU A 73 6.74 20.56 -31.35
N ALA A 74 5.61 19.83 -31.45
CA ALA A 74 4.61 19.81 -30.38
C ALA A 74 5.05 19.04 -29.14
N TYR A 75 6.11 18.25 -29.22
CA TYR A 75 6.67 17.50 -28.09
C TYR A 75 7.95 18.16 -27.55
N ILE A 76 8.21 17.92 -26.25
CA ILE A 76 9.45 18.38 -25.60
C ILE A 76 10.64 17.81 -26.36
N SER A 77 11.65 18.65 -26.58
CA SER A 77 12.89 18.23 -27.25
C SER A 77 13.57 17.10 -26.50
N TRP A 78 14.06 16.11 -27.22
CA TRP A 78 14.87 15.06 -26.63
C TRP A 78 16.23 15.63 -26.22
N ASN A 79 16.60 15.43 -24.95
CA ASN A 79 17.86 15.88 -24.38
C ASN A 79 18.48 14.77 -23.51
N GLU A 80 19.67 15.00 -23.00
CA GLU A 80 20.39 14.03 -22.16
C GLU A 80 19.62 13.56 -20.93
N ASN A 81 18.73 14.38 -20.38
CA ASN A 81 17.91 14.03 -19.22
C ASN A 81 16.67 13.20 -19.59
N ALA A 82 16.32 13.11 -20.87
CA ALA A 82 15.14 12.37 -21.31
C ALA A 82 15.29 10.85 -21.12
N PHE A 83 16.47 10.30 -21.40
CA PHE A 83 16.72 8.87 -21.21
C PHE A 83 16.69 8.43 -19.73
N PRO A 84 17.42 9.09 -18.80
CA PRO A 84 17.28 8.80 -17.37
C PRO A 84 15.85 8.92 -16.85
N GLY A 85 15.07 9.87 -17.39
CA GLY A 85 13.66 10.03 -17.06
C GLY A 85 12.76 8.88 -17.51
N ALA A 86 13.17 8.11 -18.51
CA ALA A 86 12.46 6.94 -19.02
C ALA A 86 12.80 5.65 -18.24
N ILE A 87 13.84 5.67 -17.41
CA ILE A 87 14.27 4.50 -16.63
C ILE A 87 13.74 4.62 -15.20
N GLY A 88 12.77 3.79 -14.83
CA GLY A 88 12.14 3.83 -13.51
C GLY A 88 13.14 3.73 -12.36
N ASN A 89 14.18 2.90 -12.49
CA ASN A 89 15.23 2.74 -11.47
C ASN A 89 15.94 4.05 -11.10
N VAL A 90 15.99 5.03 -11.99
CA VAL A 90 16.63 6.33 -11.73
C VAL A 90 15.93 7.07 -10.59
N VAL A 91 14.67 6.80 -10.31
CA VAL A 91 13.98 7.38 -9.15
C VAL A 91 14.69 6.98 -7.85
N ALA A 92 14.93 5.68 -7.64
CA ALA A 92 15.67 5.18 -6.48
C ALA A 92 17.14 5.65 -6.51
N GLY A 93 17.79 5.61 -7.69
CA GLY A 93 19.17 6.07 -7.88
C GLY A 93 19.36 7.55 -7.55
N ARG A 94 18.42 8.43 -7.87
CA ARG A 94 18.46 9.85 -7.51
C ARG A 94 18.36 10.07 -6.01
N ILE A 95 17.53 9.30 -5.31
CA ILE A 95 17.44 9.34 -3.84
C ILE A 95 18.76 8.90 -3.23
N ALA A 96 19.30 7.76 -3.67
CA ALA A 96 20.57 7.24 -3.18
C ALA A 96 21.72 8.21 -3.42
N ASN A 97 21.81 8.80 -4.62
CA ASN A 97 22.84 9.81 -4.96
C ASN A 97 22.68 11.09 -4.12
N ARG A 98 21.46 11.57 -3.91
CA ARG A 98 21.22 12.82 -3.18
C ARG A 98 21.57 12.72 -1.69
N PHE A 99 21.38 11.54 -1.10
CA PHE A 99 21.61 11.31 0.33
C PHE A 99 22.84 10.45 0.64
N ASP A 100 23.69 10.21 -0.37
CA ASP A 100 24.92 9.39 -0.24
C ASP A 100 24.62 8.00 0.39
N LEU A 101 23.63 7.31 -0.16
CA LEU A 101 23.22 6.00 0.35
C LEU A 101 23.93 4.88 -0.42
N GLY A 102 24.69 4.05 0.29
CA GLY A 102 25.54 3.02 -0.31
C GLY A 102 24.89 1.63 -0.45
N GLY A 103 23.64 1.45 0.00
CA GLY A 103 22.92 0.18 -0.10
C GLY A 103 22.33 -0.08 -1.49
N THR A 104 21.72 -1.26 -1.67
CA THR A 104 20.99 -1.62 -2.89
C THR A 104 19.89 -0.59 -3.17
N ASN A 105 19.88 -0.02 -4.38
CA ASN A 105 18.80 0.82 -4.86
C ASN A 105 18.16 0.22 -6.10
N CYS A 106 16.85 0.07 -6.08
CA CYS A 106 16.07 -0.48 -7.19
C CYS A 106 14.60 -0.09 -7.06
N ILE A 107 13.86 -0.26 -8.15
CA ILE A 107 12.40 -0.25 -8.11
C ILE A 107 11.86 -1.66 -8.32
N VAL A 108 10.66 -1.90 -7.79
CA VAL A 108 9.95 -3.16 -7.90
C VAL A 108 8.57 -2.90 -8.45
N ASP A 109 8.14 -3.69 -9.42
CA ASP A 109 6.79 -3.68 -9.94
C ASP A 109 6.07 -4.99 -9.58
N ALA A 110 5.03 -4.86 -8.79
CA ALA A 110 4.06 -5.89 -8.44
C ALA A 110 2.65 -5.29 -8.51
N ALA A 111 2.43 -4.37 -9.45
CA ALA A 111 1.19 -3.61 -9.61
C ALA A 111 0.76 -2.95 -8.28
N CYS A 112 -0.48 -3.16 -7.83
CA CYS A 112 -0.96 -2.57 -6.57
C CYS A 112 -0.22 -3.09 -5.32
N GLY A 113 0.53 -4.19 -5.42
CA GLY A 113 1.38 -4.75 -4.37
C GLY A 113 2.80 -4.18 -4.31
N SER A 114 3.19 -3.28 -5.25
CA SER A 114 4.60 -2.85 -5.44
C SER A 114 5.25 -2.30 -4.18
N SER A 115 4.59 -1.42 -3.44
CA SER A 115 5.17 -0.86 -2.22
C SER A 115 5.37 -1.90 -1.11
N LEU A 116 4.46 -2.89 -0.97
CA LEU A 116 4.69 -3.98 -0.02
C LEU A 116 5.77 -4.95 -0.51
N ALA A 117 5.93 -5.13 -1.82
CA ALA A 117 7.06 -5.88 -2.40
C ALA A 117 8.39 -5.17 -2.10
N ALA A 118 8.45 -3.85 -2.24
CA ALA A 118 9.63 -3.06 -1.87
C ALA A 118 9.94 -3.16 -0.37
N VAL A 119 8.91 -3.10 0.49
CA VAL A 119 9.07 -3.32 1.94
C VAL A 119 9.59 -4.73 2.23
N SER A 120 9.10 -5.76 1.54
CA SER A 120 9.59 -7.14 1.66
C SER A 120 11.09 -7.26 1.34
N MET A 121 11.55 -6.60 0.27
CA MET A 121 12.98 -6.56 -0.06
C MET A 121 13.78 -5.82 1.01
N ALA A 122 13.31 -4.67 1.46
CA ALA A 122 13.98 -3.90 2.51
C ALA A 122 14.11 -4.68 3.83
N ILE A 123 13.07 -5.42 4.23
CA ILE A 123 13.12 -6.32 5.39
C ILE A 123 14.18 -7.40 5.18
N SER A 124 14.29 -7.96 3.98
CA SER A 124 15.29 -8.99 3.67
C SER A 124 16.72 -8.44 3.76
N GLU A 125 16.99 -7.23 3.26
CA GLU A 125 18.31 -6.59 3.37
C GLU A 125 18.70 -6.33 4.84
N LEU A 126 17.75 -5.85 5.65
CA LEU A 126 17.96 -5.64 7.09
C LEU A 126 18.17 -6.95 7.85
N ALA A 127 17.36 -7.97 7.58
CA ALA A 127 17.44 -9.27 8.24
C ALA A 127 18.74 -10.02 7.93
N LEU A 128 19.28 -9.84 6.72
CA LEU A 128 20.54 -10.43 6.28
C LEU A 128 21.76 -9.60 6.72
N GLY A 129 21.56 -8.46 7.40
CA GLY A 129 22.64 -7.57 7.84
C GLY A 129 23.39 -6.87 6.71
N ARG A 130 22.78 -6.77 5.51
CA ARG A 130 23.38 -6.08 4.35
C ARG A 130 23.20 -4.57 4.42
N ALA A 131 22.23 -4.12 5.19
CA ALA A 131 21.98 -2.72 5.49
C ALA A 131 21.62 -2.55 6.96
N ASP A 132 21.91 -1.39 7.53
CA ASP A 132 21.51 -1.04 8.89
C ASP A 132 20.20 -0.27 8.92
N MET A 133 19.87 0.42 7.82
CA MET A 133 18.65 1.16 7.64
C MET A 133 18.25 1.11 6.16
N MET A 134 16.96 1.04 5.88
CA MET A 134 16.41 1.04 4.53
C MET A 134 15.34 2.12 4.37
N ILE A 135 15.44 2.89 3.28
CA ILE A 135 14.35 3.76 2.82
C ILE A 135 13.57 2.98 1.77
N THR A 136 12.28 2.82 1.98
CA THR A 136 11.39 2.06 1.11
C THR A 136 10.02 2.68 1.05
N GLY A 137 9.20 2.29 0.08
CA GLY A 137 7.86 2.82 -0.03
C GLY A 137 7.26 2.63 -1.41
N GLY A 138 6.42 3.56 -1.82
CA GLY A 138 5.78 3.55 -3.12
C GLY A 138 5.50 4.95 -3.64
N VAL A 139 5.60 5.09 -4.95
CA VAL A 139 5.32 6.33 -5.68
C VAL A 139 4.44 6.00 -6.87
N ASP A 140 3.37 6.72 -7.03
CA ASP A 140 2.55 6.70 -8.23
C ASP A 140 1.94 8.08 -8.45
N SER A 141 2.26 8.69 -9.56
CA SER A 141 1.76 10.02 -9.96
C SER A 141 1.14 9.99 -11.37
N ASP A 142 0.86 8.79 -11.89
CA ASP A 142 0.27 8.63 -13.21
C ASP A 142 -1.26 8.61 -13.15
N ASN A 143 -1.86 9.80 -13.24
CA ASN A 143 -3.28 9.98 -13.50
C ASN A 143 -3.47 10.55 -14.93
N SER A 144 -2.70 10.03 -15.90
CA SER A 144 -2.79 10.41 -17.30
C SER A 144 -4.06 9.87 -17.97
N ILE A 145 -4.40 10.45 -19.11
CA ILE A 145 -5.49 9.96 -19.98
C ILE A 145 -5.28 8.48 -20.33
N LEU A 146 -4.01 8.04 -20.51
CA LEU A 146 -3.69 6.65 -20.82
C LEU A 146 -4.12 5.72 -19.69
N THR A 147 -3.81 6.06 -18.44
CA THR A 147 -4.23 5.28 -17.26
C THR A 147 -5.75 5.17 -17.20
N TYR A 148 -6.48 6.27 -17.38
CA TYR A 148 -7.94 6.25 -17.41
C TYR A 148 -8.49 5.42 -18.55
N LEU A 149 -7.92 5.52 -19.77
CA LEU A 149 -8.32 4.70 -20.91
C LEU A 149 -8.10 3.20 -20.67
N CYS A 150 -6.96 2.82 -20.09
CA CYS A 150 -6.66 1.44 -19.74
C CYS A 150 -7.67 0.88 -18.74
N PHE A 151 -7.90 1.58 -17.63
CA PHE A 151 -8.84 1.15 -16.61
C PHE A 151 -10.30 1.24 -17.04
N SER A 152 -10.67 2.13 -17.97
CA SER A 152 -12.04 2.21 -18.51
C SER A 152 -12.47 0.97 -19.31
N LYS A 153 -11.50 0.20 -19.80
CA LYS A 153 -11.75 -1.08 -20.51
C LYS A 153 -11.82 -2.28 -19.55
N THR A 154 -11.47 -2.08 -18.30
CA THR A 154 -11.66 -3.08 -17.25
C THR A 154 -12.86 -2.64 -16.39
N PRO A 155 -13.75 -3.56 -15.94
CA PRO A 155 -14.90 -3.20 -15.12
C PRO A 155 -14.48 -2.91 -13.68
N ALA A 156 -13.53 -1.99 -13.49
CA ALA A 156 -12.91 -1.69 -12.21
C ALA A 156 -13.21 -0.29 -11.70
N PHE A 157 -13.58 0.67 -12.59
CA PHE A 157 -13.90 2.02 -12.18
C PHE A 157 -15.30 2.15 -11.61
N SER A 158 -15.41 2.94 -10.53
CA SER A 158 -16.67 3.46 -10.04
C SER A 158 -17.29 4.40 -11.10
N LYS A 159 -18.61 4.34 -11.22
CA LYS A 159 -19.39 5.29 -12.01
C LYS A 159 -19.66 6.59 -11.24
N GLY A 160 -19.40 6.58 -9.94
CA GLY A 160 -19.57 7.70 -9.03
C GLY A 160 -18.28 8.46 -8.78
N ASP A 161 -18.29 9.25 -7.71
CA ASP A 161 -17.22 10.15 -7.28
C ASP A 161 -16.46 9.64 -6.02
N ARG A 162 -16.77 8.43 -5.54
CA ARG A 162 -16.30 7.90 -4.25
C ARG A 162 -15.96 6.42 -4.33
N VAL A 163 -14.92 6.02 -3.58
CA VAL A 163 -14.63 4.62 -3.33
C VAL A 163 -15.43 4.17 -2.11
N ARG A 164 -16.22 3.11 -2.27
CA ARG A 164 -17.13 2.55 -1.26
C ARG A 164 -16.71 1.13 -0.89
N ALA A 165 -15.55 1.02 -0.21
CA ALA A 165 -15.00 -0.27 0.16
C ALA A 165 -15.95 -1.08 1.06
N PHE A 166 -16.25 -2.33 0.68
CA PHE A 166 -17.12 -3.27 1.38
C PHE A 166 -18.57 -2.81 1.58
N SER A 167 -19.00 -1.74 0.92
CA SER A 167 -20.37 -1.23 1.00
C SER A 167 -21.30 -1.98 0.04
N GLU A 168 -22.60 -1.98 0.33
CA GLU A 168 -23.62 -2.58 -0.56
C GLU A 168 -23.69 -1.89 -1.91
N ASP A 169 -23.34 -0.61 -1.97
CA ASP A 169 -23.31 0.23 -3.16
C ASP A 169 -21.91 0.37 -3.77
N SER A 170 -20.99 -0.56 -3.44
CA SER A 170 -19.69 -0.69 -4.10
C SER A 170 -19.85 -0.91 -5.60
N ASP A 171 -19.28 -0.04 -6.42
CA ASP A 171 -19.40 -0.09 -7.88
C ASP A 171 -18.04 0.00 -8.60
N GLY A 172 -16.96 0.19 -7.85
CA GLY A 172 -15.61 0.26 -8.40
C GLY A 172 -14.67 1.16 -7.61
N MET A 173 -13.44 1.26 -8.09
CA MET A 173 -12.41 2.13 -7.54
C MET A 173 -12.34 3.47 -8.26
N LEU A 174 -11.68 4.44 -7.64
CA LEU A 174 -11.17 5.65 -8.28
C LEU A 174 -9.65 5.64 -8.18
N VAL A 175 -8.96 6.02 -9.25
CA VAL A 175 -7.51 6.16 -9.19
C VAL A 175 -7.13 7.40 -8.40
N GLY A 176 -6.12 7.25 -7.56
CA GLY A 176 -5.44 8.31 -6.85
C GLY A 176 -3.98 8.39 -7.26
N GLU A 177 -3.31 9.45 -6.88
CA GLU A 177 -1.86 9.57 -6.93
C GLU A 177 -1.31 9.78 -5.53
N GLY A 178 -0.07 9.37 -5.32
CA GLY A 178 0.57 9.55 -4.02
C GLY A 178 2.01 9.08 -3.99
N MET A 179 2.69 9.54 -2.96
CA MET A 179 4.03 9.11 -2.61
C MET A 179 4.07 8.87 -1.10
N GLY A 180 4.46 7.66 -0.71
CA GLY A 180 4.63 7.29 0.68
C GLY A 180 5.97 6.61 0.88
N MET A 181 6.81 7.15 1.78
CA MET A 181 8.12 6.59 2.10
C MET A 181 8.19 6.22 3.57
N LEU A 182 8.86 5.14 3.84
CA LEU A 182 9.09 4.57 5.17
C LEU A 182 10.58 4.38 5.37
N VAL A 183 11.05 4.64 6.56
CA VAL A 183 12.40 4.27 6.98
C VAL A 183 12.27 3.05 7.89
N LEU A 184 12.95 1.98 7.54
CA LEU A 184 12.95 0.71 8.27
C LEU A 184 14.33 0.49 8.90
N LYS A 185 14.32 -0.03 10.14
CA LYS A 185 15.52 -0.39 10.88
C LYS A 185 15.22 -1.61 11.74
N ARG A 186 16.22 -2.45 12.02
CA ARG A 186 16.04 -3.53 13.02
C ARG A 186 15.65 -2.93 14.36
N LEU A 187 14.70 -3.54 15.07
CA LEU A 187 14.17 -2.98 16.31
C LEU A 187 15.29 -2.74 17.37
N ALA A 188 16.18 -3.72 17.54
CA ALA A 188 17.28 -3.60 18.49
C ALA A 188 18.24 -2.43 18.15
N ASP A 189 18.48 -2.17 16.87
CA ASP A 189 19.30 -1.06 16.43
C ASP A 189 18.58 0.29 16.65
N ALA A 190 17.28 0.34 16.38
CA ALA A 190 16.46 1.51 16.61
C ALA A 190 16.35 1.88 18.11
N GLU A 191 16.24 0.87 18.97
CA GLU A 191 16.24 1.05 20.43
C GLU A 191 17.59 1.50 20.96
N ARG A 192 18.68 0.90 20.48
CA ARG A 192 20.06 1.30 20.82
C ARG A 192 20.34 2.75 20.43
N ASP A 193 19.90 3.14 19.24
CA ASP A 193 20.16 4.47 18.68
C ASP A 193 19.11 5.51 19.13
N GLU A 194 18.20 5.11 20.02
CA GLU A 194 17.13 5.94 20.60
C GLU A 194 16.20 6.58 19.56
N ASP A 195 16.01 5.89 18.44
CA ASP A 195 15.16 6.37 17.37
C ASP A 195 13.67 6.41 17.75
N ARG A 196 12.92 7.30 17.12
CA ARG A 196 11.47 7.36 17.30
C ARG A 196 10.79 6.24 16.52
N ILE A 197 10.19 5.28 17.23
CA ILE A 197 9.51 4.12 16.65
C ILE A 197 8.00 4.36 16.63
N TYR A 198 7.39 4.32 15.44
CA TYR A 198 5.94 4.47 15.25
C TYR A 198 5.20 3.15 15.42
N ALA A 199 5.73 2.09 14.87
CA ALA A 199 5.18 0.74 14.97
C ALA A 199 6.27 -0.30 14.66
N VAL A 200 6.00 -1.55 14.98
CA VAL A 200 6.89 -2.68 14.71
C VAL A 200 6.24 -3.61 13.68
N ILE A 201 6.93 -3.90 12.60
CA ILE A 201 6.54 -4.97 11.67
C ILE A 201 6.92 -6.29 12.34
N ARG A 202 5.94 -7.20 12.49
CA ARG A 202 6.12 -8.47 13.17
C ARG A 202 6.21 -9.64 12.20
N GLY A 203 5.50 -9.56 11.09
CA GLY A 203 5.48 -10.63 10.10
C GLY A 203 5.14 -10.11 8.72
N LEU A 204 5.55 -10.88 7.73
CA LEU A 204 5.27 -10.64 6.32
C LEU A 204 4.95 -11.97 5.66
N GLY A 205 3.87 -11.98 4.88
CA GLY A 205 3.47 -13.11 4.07
C GLY A 205 3.22 -12.70 2.63
N THR A 206 3.67 -13.54 1.73
CA THR A 206 3.49 -13.35 0.29
C THR A 206 2.94 -14.60 -0.35
N SER A 207 2.19 -14.45 -1.42
CA SER A 207 1.72 -15.56 -2.24
C SER A 207 1.44 -15.13 -3.67
N SER A 208 1.27 -16.12 -4.53
CA SER A 208 0.70 -15.94 -5.86
C SER A 208 -0.65 -16.66 -5.91
N ASP A 209 -1.59 -16.10 -6.67
CA ASP A 209 -2.88 -16.75 -6.95
C ASP A 209 -2.72 -18.03 -7.79
N GLY A 210 -1.60 -18.16 -8.51
CA GLY A 210 -1.35 -19.27 -9.40
C GLY A 210 -2.37 -19.33 -10.54
N TYR A 211 -2.63 -20.53 -11.06
CA TYR A 211 -3.64 -20.73 -12.09
C TYR A 211 -5.06 -20.62 -11.51
N PHE A 212 -5.85 -19.66 -12.00
CA PHE A 212 -7.24 -19.45 -11.63
C PHE A 212 -8.05 -18.99 -12.87
N LYS A 213 -9.29 -18.50 -12.67
CA LYS A 213 -10.24 -18.15 -13.75
C LYS A 213 -9.68 -17.24 -14.84
N SER A 214 -8.93 -16.21 -14.44
CA SER A 214 -8.22 -15.30 -15.33
C SER A 214 -7.11 -14.59 -14.58
N ILE A 215 -6.17 -13.96 -15.29
CA ILE A 215 -5.10 -13.16 -14.70
C ILE A 215 -5.62 -11.96 -13.87
N TYR A 216 -6.87 -11.56 -14.09
CA TYR A 216 -7.50 -10.43 -13.41
C TYR A 216 -8.39 -10.84 -12.24
N ALA A 217 -8.74 -12.12 -12.14
CA ALA A 217 -9.68 -12.59 -11.12
C ALA A 217 -8.96 -12.76 -9.77
N PRO A 218 -9.37 -12.05 -8.72
CA PRO A 218 -8.80 -12.25 -7.40
C PRO A 218 -9.14 -13.65 -6.89
N ARG A 219 -8.20 -14.29 -6.20
CA ARG A 219 -8.37 -15.64 -5.64
C ARG A 219 -8.34 -15.61 -4.12
N PRO A 220 -9.49 -15.86 -3.43
CA PRO A 220 -9.55 -15.84 -1.97
C PRO A 220 -8.50 -16.70 -1.27
N SER A 221 -8.33 -17.96 -1.72
CA SER A 221 -7.34 -18.89 -1.13
C SER A 221 -5.88 -18.46 -1.36
N GLY A 222 -5.59 -17.71 -2.44
CA GLY A 222 -4.28 -17.10 -2.65
C GLY A 222 -4.02 -16.00 -1.63
N GLN A 223 -4.99 -15.13 -1.43
CA GLN A 223 -4.93 -14.07 -0.43
C GLN A 223 -4.84 -14.65 0.99
N ALA A 224 -5.68 -15.62 1.36
CA ALA A 224 -5.63 -16.32 2.63
C ALA A 224 -4.25 -16.93 2.91
N LYS A 225 -3.59 -17.47 1.88
CA LYS A 225 -2.24 -18.02 2.00
C LYS A 225 -1.21 -16.94 2.38
N ALA A 226 -1.30 -15.74 1.83
CA ALA A 226 -0.42 -14.63 2.22
C ALA A 226 -0.67 -14.23 3.68
N LEU A 227 -1.94 -14.15 4.09
CA LEU A 227 -2.31 -13.84 5.48
C LEU A 227 -1.73 -14.89 6.45
N ARG A 228 -1.99 -16.17 6.25
CA ARG A 228 -1.48 -17.24 7.11
C ARG A 228 0.04 -17.16 7.27
N ARG A 229 0.78 -17.01 6.17
CA ARG A 229 2.24 -16.85 6.20
C ARG A 229 2.70 -15.65 7.01
N ALA A 230 1.97 -14.54 6.95
CA ALA A 230 2.29 -13.35 7.73
C ALA A 230 2.10 -13.59 9.23
N TYR A 231 1.01 -14.26 9.63
CA TYR A 231 0.76 -14.58 11.04
C TYR A 231 1.68 -15.68 11.57
N GLU A 232 2.01 -16.68 10.76
CA GLU A 232 3.05 -17.67 11.08
C GLU A 232 4.42 -16.98 11.32
N SER A 233 4.79 -16.05 10.43
CA SER A 233 6.01 -15.27 10.56
C SER A 233 6.00 -14.37 11.81
N ALA A 234 4.84 -13.82 12.18
CA ALA A 234 4.67 -12.96 13.35
C ALA A 234 4.71 -13.73 14.68
N GLY A 235 4.42 -15.02 14.67
CA GLY A 235 4.38 -15.87 15.86
C GLY A 235 3.19 -15.64 16.77
N TYR A 236 2.05 -15.14 16.22
CA TYR A 236 0.81 -14.97 16.96
C TYR A 236 -0.43 -15.23 16.09
N PRO A 237 -1.54 -15.64 16.71
CA PRO A 237 -2.75 -15.98 15.96
C PRO A 237 -3.45 -14.74 15.37
N PRO A 238 -4.17 -14.90 14.24
CA PRO A 238 -4.89 -13.80 13.59
C PRO A 238 -5.92 -13.10 14.48
N TYR A 239 -6.63 -13.83 15.34
CA TYR A 239 -7.67 -13.26 16.23
C TYR A 239 -7.13 -12.26 17.27
N THR A 240 -5.80 -12.13 17.39
CA THR A 240 -5.17 -11.18 18.31
C THR A 240 -4.99 -9.78 17.72
N VAL A 241 -5.37 -9.55 16.45
CA VAL A 241 -5.36 -8.21 15.88
C VAL A 241 -6.69 -7.50 16.14
N ASP A 242 -6.66 -6.18 16.12
CA ASP A 242 -7.82 -5.33 16.36
C ASP A 242 -8.21 -4.52 15.12
N LEU A 243 -7.29 -4.42 14.13
CA LEU A 243 -7.48 -3.65 12.89
C LEU A 243 -6.93 -4.42 11.70
N ILE A 244 -7.72 -4.51 10.64
CA ILE A 244 -7.27 -4.88 9.29
C ILE A 244 -7.44 -3.68 8.36
N GLU A 245 -6.34 -3.19 7.88
CA GLU A 245 -6.29 -2.28 6.74
C GLU A 245 -6.26 -3.13 5.47
N ALA A 246 -7.43 -3.28 4.88
CA ALA A 246 -7.64 -4.13 3.73
C ALA A 246 -7.12 -3.52 2.44
N HIS A 247 -6.98 -4.34 1.41
CA HIS A 247 -6.81 -3.85 0.06
C HIS A 247 -8.03 -3.04 -0.38
N GLY A 248 -9.24 -3.50 -0.13
CA GLY A 248 -10.51 -2.77 -0.12
C GLY A 248 -10.66 -1.74 -1.23
N THR A 249 -10.77 -2.21 -2.48
CA THR A 249 -10.81 -1.36 -3.67
C THR A 249 -12.18 -0.76 -3.98
N GLY A 250 -13.24 -1.24 -3.34
CA GLY A 250 -14.62 -0.89 -3.67
C GLY A 250 -15.12 -1.56 -4.95
N THR A 251 -14.45 -2.60 -5.44
CA THR A 251 -14.87 -3.32 -6.65
C THR A 251 -15.80 -4.47 -6.32
N MET A 252 -16.81 -4.69 -7.18
CA MET A 252 -17.81 -5.75 -7.00
C MET A 252 -17.22 -7.16 -6.89
N ALA A 253 -16.08 -7.42 -7.52
CA ALA A 253 -15.41 -8.72 -7.46
C ALA A 253 -14.29 -8.77 -6.41
N GLY A 254 -13.58 -7.67 -6.19
CA GLY A 254 -12.42 -7.60 -5.31
C GLY A 254 -12.79 -7.70 -3.83
N ASP A 255 -13.70 -6.86 -3.39
CA ASP A 255 -14.09 -6.80 -1.98
C ASP A 255 -14.68 -8.12 -1.45
N PRO A 256 -15.60 -8.80 -2.17
CA PRO A 256 -16.08 -10.11 -1.73
C PRO A 256 -14.98 -11.19 -1.70
N ALA A 257 -14.09 -11.21 -2.69
CA ALA A 257 -12.99 -12.16 -2.74
C ALA A 257 -11.99 -11.94 -1.61
N GLU A 258 -11.68 -10.69 -1.30
CA GLU A 258 -10.82 -10.35 -0.17
C GLU A 258 -11.47 -10.73 1.16
N PHE A 259 -12.75 -10.44 1.32
CA PHE A 259 -13.47 -10.79 2.54
C PHE A 259 -13.53 -12.31 2.76
N GLU A 260 -13.77 -13.10 1.69
CA GLU A 260 -13.70 -14.56 1.74
C GLU A 260 -12.29 -15.03 2.16
N GLY A 261 -11.24 -14.45 1.61
CA GLY A 261 -9.84 -14.75 1.99
C GLY A 261 -9.54 -14.40 3.45
N LEU A 262 -10.07 -13.28 3.94
CA LEU A 262 -9.99 -12.90 5.36
C LEU A 262 -10.74 -13.90 6.23
N GLN A 263 -11.96 -14.30 5.87
CA GLN A 263 -12.73 -15.31 6.61
C GLN A 263 -11.97 -16.63 6.67
N GLU A 264 -11.40 -17.10 5.56
CA GLU A 264 -10.61 -18.34 5.49
C GLU A 264 -9.39 -18.31 6.41
N ALA A 265 -8.70 -17.16 6.51
CA ALA A 265 -7.51 -17.02 7.34
C ALA A 265 -7.81 -16.82 8.83
N PHE A 266 -9.00 -16.28 9.17
CA PHE A 266 -9.40 -15.94 10.53
C PHE A 266 -10.44 -16.88 11.15
N SER A 267 -10.88 -17.92 10.42
CA SER A 267 -11.91 -18.86 10.88
C SER A 267 -11.39 -19.87 11.91
N GLU A 268 -10.08 -20.13 11.91
CA GLU A 268 -9.47 -21.06 12.84
C GLU A 268 -9.42 -20.42 14.24
N ASP A 269 -10.04 -21.08 15.23
CA ASP A 269 -10.04 -20.73 16.66
C ASP A 269 -10.71 -19.39 17.05
N ASN A 270 -11.54 -18.80 16.20
CA ASN A 270 -12.17 -17.52 16.50
C ASN A 270 -13.70 -17.61 16.69
N SER A 271 -14.14 -17.75 17.94
CA SER A 271 -15.58 -17.72 18.30
C SER A 271 -16.14 -16.29 18.44
N ASN A 272 -15.26 -15.27 18.58
CA ASN A 272 -15.69 -13.90 18.79
C ASN A 272 -16.11 -13.26 17.47
N LYS A 273 -17.26 -12.58 17.48
CA LYS A 273 -17.77 -11.85 16.32
C LYS A 273 -17.55 -10.36 16.50
N GLN A 274 -17.38 -9.66 15.36
CA GLN A 274 -17.37 -8.20 15.27
C GLN A 274 -16.43 -7.49 16.29
N HIS A 275 -15.21 -8.01 16.44
CA HIS A 275 -14.21 -7.42 17.34
C HIS A 275 -12.99 -6.87 16.59
N ILE A 276 -12.85 -7.15 15.29
CA ILE A 276 -11.74 -6.66 14.45
C ILE A 276 -12.27 -5.58 13.52
N ALA A 277 -11.74 -4.37 13.64
CA ALA A 277 -12.05 -3.27 12.74
C ALA A 277 -11.53 -3.58 11.33
N LEU A 278 -12.37 -3.46 10.32
CA LEU A 278 -12.02 -3.59 8.91
C LEU A 278 -12.13 -2.22 8.26
N GLY A 279 -11.12 -1.83 7.50
CA GLY A 279 -11.11 -0.55 6.79
C GLY A 279 -10.22 -0.52 5.58
N SER A 280 -10.33 0.58 4.80
CA SER A 280 -9.46 0.85 3.65
C SER A 280 -9.21 2.34 3.48
N VAL A 281 -7.93 2.73 3.38
CA VAL A 281 -7.51 4.10 3.10
C VAL A 281 -8.00 4.58 1.73
N LYS A 282 -8.28 3.66 0.82
CA LYS A 282 -8.76 3.98 -0.52
C LYS A 282 -10.11 4.69 -0.53
N SER A 283 -10.91 4.51 0.52
CA SER A 283 -12.13 5.29 0.70
C SER A 283 -11.88 6.79 0.87
N GLN A 284 -10.67 7.18 1.29
CA GLN A 284 -10.27 8.55 1.60
C GLN A 284 -9.46 9.22 0.48
N ILE A 285 -8.53 8.47 -0.14
CA ILE A 285 -7.56 9.03 -1.10
C ILE A 285 -7.60 8.36 -2.48
N GLY A 286 -8.56 7.47 -2.73
CA GLY A 286 -8.60 6.65 -3.93
C GLY A 286 -7.51 5.57 -3.93
N HIS A 287 -7.42 4.84 -5.04
CA HIS A 287 -6.42 3.80 -5.23
C HIS A 287 -5.14 4.37 -5.81
N THR A 288 -4.13 4.56 -4.97
CA THR A 288 -2.82 5.13 -5.36
C THR A 288 -1.90 4.11 -6.04
N LYS A 289 -2.46 3.05 -6.62
CA LYS A 289 -1.79 2.04 -7.46
C LYS A 289 -0.52 1.49 -6.80
N ALA A 290 0.67 1.77 -7.34
CA ALA A 290 1.94 1.30 -6.80
C ALA A 290 2.23 1.82 -5.37
N ALA A 291 1.69 2.97 -4.98
CA ALA A 291 1.84 3.54 -3.65
C ALA A 291 0.78 3.05 -2.63
N ALA A 292 -0.18 2.21 -3.04
CA ALA A 292 -1.32 1.84 -2.20
C ALA A 292 -0.92 1.15 -0.89
N GLY A 293 0.01 0.19 -0.93
CA GLY A 293 0.49 -0.49 0.26
C GLY A 293 1.27 0.43 1.20
N ALA A 294 2.04 1.40 0.67
CA ALA A 294 2.72 2.40 1.49
C ALA A 294 1.72 3.31 2.22
N ALA A 295 0.66 3.77 1.53
CA ALA A 295 -0.41 4.55 2.15
C ALA A 295 -1.08 3.78 3.30
N SER A 296 -1.39 2.50 3.09
CA SER A 296 -1.95 1.62 4.11
C SER A 296 -1.00 1.43 5.31
N LEU A 297 0.30 1.19 5.06
CA LEU A 297 1.29 1.04 6.12
C LEU A 297 1.46 2.33 6.94
N ILE A 298 1.50 3.49 6.29
CA ILE A 298 1.60 4.79 6.96
C ILE A 298 0.36 5.02 7.84
N LYS A 299 -0.83 4.79 7.29
CA LYS A 299 -2.09 4.91 8.05
C LYS A 299 -2.08 4.04 9.30
N VAL A 300 -1.70 2.77 9.18
CA VAL A 300 -1.67 1.83 10.30
C VAL A 300 -0.56 2.16 11.30
N SER A 301 0.63 2.58 10.84
CA SER A 301 1.71 3.02 11.71
C SER A 301 1.28 4.20 12.60
N LEU A 302 0.60 5.18 11.99
CA LEU A 302 0.07 6.34 12.72
C LEU A 302 -1.10 5.94 13.64
N ALA A 303 -1.98 5.03 13.21
CA ALA A 303 -3.08 4.52 14.02
C ALA A 303 -2.57 3.82 15.29
N LEU A 304 -1.54 2.98 15.17
CA LEU A 304 -0.88 2.32 16.31
C LEU A 304 -0.17 3.34 17.22
N HIS A 305 0.52 4.32 16.63
CA HIS A 305 1.22 5.35 17.39
C HIS A 305 0.27 6.24 18.19
N HIS A 306 -0.79 6.72 17.53
CA HIS A 306 -1.77 7.62 18.15
C HIS A 306 -2.88 6.89 18.90
N LYS A 307 -2.92 5.54 18.85
CA LYS A 307 -3.91 4.71 19.55
C LYS A 307 -5.35 5.05 19.14
N VAL A 308 -5.55 5.16 17.82
CA VAL A 308 -6.82 5.53 17.19
C VAL A 308 -7.17 4.52 16.09
N LEU A 309 -8.41 4.08 16.05
CA LEU A 309 -8.97 3.32 14.93
C LEU A 309 -9.52 4.32 13.90
N PRO A 310 -8.86 4.48 12.75
CA PRO A 310 -9.31 5.43 11.72
C PRO A 310 -10.54 4.91 10.97
N PRO A 311 -11.43 5.80 10.48
CA PRO A 311 -12.64 5.39 9.80
C PRO A 311 -12.38 4.95 8.36
N THR A 312 -13.28 4.10 7.85
CA THR A 312 -13.53 3.89 6.43
C THR A 312 -14.76 4.71 6.05
N ILE A 313 -14.56 5.71 5.24
CA ILE A 313 -15.64 6.63 4.84
C ILE A 313 -16.41 6.10 3.62
N ASN A 314 -17.52 6.76 3.27
CA ASN A 314 -18.37 6.44 2.11
C ASN A 314 -19.07 5.06 2.17
N VAL A 315 -19.20 4.48 3.35
CA VAL A 315 -19.97 3.25 3.57
C VAL A 315 -21.38 3.64 4.03
N SER A 316 -22.38 3.35 3.21
CA SER A 316 -23.78 3.51 3.57
C SER A 316 -24.24 2.39 4.49
N ARG A 317 -23.99 1.16 4.06
CA ARG A 317 -24.28 -0.07 4.75
C ARG A 317 -23.29 -1.16 4.28
N PRO A 318 -22.83 -2.07 5.17
CA PRO A 318 -22.03 -3.21 4.74
C PRO A 318 -22.74 -4.02 3.66
N ASN A 319 -21.99 -4.55 2.69
CA ASN A 319 -22.57 -5.40 1.66
C ASN A 319 -23.20 -6.65 2.30
N PRO A 320 -24.52 -6.89 2.17
CA PRO A 320 -25.20 -8.02 2.81
C PRO A 320 -24.63 -9.39 2.40
N ALA A 321 -24.07 -9.50 1.19
CA ALA A 321 -23.46 -10.74 0.71
C ALA A 321 -22.25 -11.19 1.53
N LEU A 322 -21.59 -10.26 2.23
CA LEU A 322 -20.42 -10.56 3.09
C LEU A 322 -20.84 -11.25 4.40
N LYS A 323 -22.09 -11.07 4.85
CA LYS A 323 -22.58 -11.57 6.15
C LYS A 323 -21.64 -11.17 7.29
N ILE A 324 -21.19 -9.92 7.28
CA ILE A 324 -20.12 -9.43 8.15
C ILE A 324 -20.45 -9.61 9.64
N GLU A 325 -21.73 -9.59 10.01
CA GLU A 325 -22.21 -9.78 11.39
C GLU A 325 -21.94 -11.20 11.93
N GLN A 326 -21.70 -12.16 11.02
CA GLN A 326 -21.38 -13.54 11.38
C GLN A 326 -19.87 -13.78 11.45
N SER A 327 -19.07 -12.78 11.09
CA SER A 327 -17.61 -12.81 11.04
C SER A 327 -16.96 -12.11 12.24
N PRO A 328 -15.66 -12.27 12.46
CA PRO A 328 -14.93 -11.50 13.46
C PRO A 328 -14.81 -10.00 13.12
N PHE A 329 -15.13 -9.58 11.91
CA PHE A 329 -14.92 -8.24 11.40
C PHE A 329 -16.16 -7.34 11.54
N TYR A 330 -15.92 -6.05 11.71
CA TYR A 330 -16.91 -4.98 11.52
C TYR A 330 -16.31 -3.84 10.71
N LEU A 331 -17.12 -3.15 9.90
CA LEU A 331 -16.64 -1.95 9.21
C LEU A 331 -16.55 -0.79 10.20
N ASN A 332 -15.34 -0.26 10.36
CA ASN A 332 -15.13 0.88 11.24
C ASN A 332 -15.38 2.16 10.44
N THR A 333 -16.55 2.78 10.61
CA THR A 333 -16.97 3.97 9.87
C THR A 333 -16.77 5.28 10.63
N GLU A 334 -16.30 5.21 11.87
CA GLU A 334 -16.06 6.37 12.73
C GLU A 334 -14.66 6.32 13.34
N THR A 335 -14.11 7.49 13.65
CA THR A 335 -12.88 7.58 14.43
C THR A 335 -13.16 7.12 15.85
N ARG A 336 -12.43 6.13 16.33
CA ARG A 336 -12.59 5.56 17.67
C ARG A 336 -11.27 5.50 18.42
N PRO A 337 -11.25 5.67 19.76
CA PRO A 337 -10.09 5.34 20.57
C PRO A 337 -9.75 3.86 20.42
N TRP A 338 -8.47 3.56 20.29
CA TRP A 338 -8.00 2.18 20.24
C TRP A 338 -7.56 1.74 21.64
N PHE A 339 -8.45 1.12 22.37
CA PHE A 339 -8.16 0.65 23.73
C PHE A 339 -7.20 -0.55 23.72
N LYS A 340 -6.38 -0.65 24.75
CA LYS A 340 -5.54 -1.83 24.97
C LYS A 340 -6.41 -2.99 25.46
N ARG A 341 -6.08 -4.21 25.03
CA ARG A 341 -6.75 -5.42 25.50
C ARG A 341 -6.52 -5.64 27.01
N LEU A 342 -7.52 -6.18 27.69
CA LEU A 342 -7.47 -6.43 29.15
C LEU A 342 -6.42 -7.49 29.53
N ASP A 343 -6.13 -8.42 28.61
CA ASP A 343 -5.11 -9.47 28.79
C ASP A 343 -3.67 -8.94 28.63
N GLY A 344 -3.50 -7.65 28.38
CA GLY A 344 -2.20 -7.02 28.18
C GLY A 344 -1.60 -7.19 26.79
N THR A 345 -2.27 -7.90 25.87
CA THR A 345 -1.83 -8.05 24.48
C THR A 345 -1.64 -6.65 23.85
N PRO A 346 -0.50 -6.39 23.18
CA PRO A 346 -0.28 -5.15 22.45
C PRO A 346 -1.32 -4.95 21.36
N ARG A 347 -1.58 -3.70 20.97
CA ARG A 347 -2.40 -3.39 19.81
C ARG A 347 -1.73 -3.92 18.55
N ARG A 348 -2.48 -4.64 17.73
CA ARG A 348 -2.00 -5.29 16.52
C ARG A 348 -2.89 -4.98 15.33
N ALA A 349 -2.26 -4.89 14.18
CA ALA A 349 -2.96 -4.66 12.92
C ALA A 349 -2.38 -5.52 11.80
N GLY A 350 -3.20 -5.76 10.78
CA GLY A 350 -2.77 -6.33 9.51
C GLY A 350 -2.96 -5.34 8.36
N VAL A 351 -2.09 -5.39 7.37
CA VAL A 351 -2.13 -4.56 6.16
C VAL A 351 -2.05 -5.44 4.94
N SER A 352 -3.04 -5.36 4.07
CA SER A 352 -3.10 -6.12 2.81
C SER A 352 -2.88 -5.24 1.59
N SER A 353 -2.16 -5.75 0.61
CA SER A 353 -2.13 -5.18 -0.73
C SER A 353 -2.00 -6.30 -1.76
N PHE A 354 -2.96 -6.36 -2.67
CA PHE A 354 -3.06 -7.40 -3.69
C PHE A 354 -2.86 -6.79 -5.06
N GLY A 355 -1.83 -7.28 -5.77
CA GLY A 355 -1.46 -6.78 -7.08
C GLY A 355 -2.28 -7.42 -8.19
N PHE A 356 -2.65 -6.59 -9.16
CA PHE A 356 -3.20 -7.07 -10.43
C PHE A 356 -2.21 -8.05 -11.06
N GLY A 357 -2.67 -9.25 -11.44
CA GLY A 357 -1.80 -10.35 -11.85
C GLY A 357 -1.58 -11.42 -10.77
N GLY A 358 -2.25 -11.29 -9.63
CA GLY A 358 -2.34 -12.33 -8.60
C GLY A 358 -1.15 -12.38 -7.63
N THR A 359 -0.51 -11.25 -7.37
CA THR A 359 0.53 -11.14 -6.34
C THR A 359 -0.07 -10.60 -5.05
N ASN A 360 0.06 -11.36 -3.96
CA ASN A 360 -0.55 -11.02 -2.66
C ASN A 360 0.50 -10.75 -1.61
N PHE A 361 0.32 -9.65 -0.85
CA PHE A 361 1.15 -9.29 0.29
C PHE A 361 0.26 -9.00 1.50
N HIS A 362 0.70 -9.51 2.66
CA HIS A 362 0.13 -9.14 3.95
C HIS A 362 1.26 -8.88 4.95
N ILE A 363 1.15 -7.78 5.69
CA ILE A 363 2.10 -7.39 6.72
C ILE A 363 1.36 -7.28 8.04
N THR A 364 1.92 -7.90 9.09
CA THR A 364 1.40 -7.75 10.45
C THR A 364 2.23 -6.75 11.22
N MET A 365 1.57 -5.92 11.99
CA MET A 365 2.16 -4.82 12.74
C MET A 365 1.69 -4.82 14.19
N GLU A 366 2.54 -4.32 15.07
CA GLU A 366 2.29 -4.21 16.50
C GLU A 366 2.68 -2.82 17.01
N GLU A 367 1.98 -2.29 18.01
CA GLU A 367 2.40 -1.06 18.69
C GLU A 367 3.77 -1.25 19.33
N TYR A 368 4.59 -0.21 19.29
CA TYR A 368 5.82 -0.20 20.04
C TYR A 368 5.54 0.24 21.48
N THR A 369 5.89 -0.63 22.44
CA THR A 369 5.81 -0.35 23.86
C THR A 369 7.21 -0.40 24.46
N ARG A 370 7.79 0.77 24.72
CA ARG A 370 9.07 0.85 25.43
C ARG A 370 8.87 0.45 26.88
N ASN A 371 9.69 -0.45 27.41
CA ASN A 371 9.67 -0.84 28.83
C ASN A 371 10.20 0.25 29.77
N ARG A 372 10.40 1.47 29.31
CA ARG A 372 10.84 2.60 30.10
C ARG A 372 9.69 3.60 30.26
N GLY A 373 9.10 3.65 31.45
CA GLY A 373 8.54 4.87 32.13
C GLY A 373 7.76 5.91 31.28
N ASP A 374 7.35 5.61 30.07
CA ASP A 374 6.64 6.53 29.16
C ASP A 374 5.29 7.02 29.69
N GLN A 375 4.90 6.61 30.89
CA GLN A 375 3.78 7.22 31.62
C GLN A 375 4.01 8.71 31.94
N GLN A 376 5.24 9.23 31.84
CA GLN A 376 5.51 10.64 32.16
C GLN A 376 5.26 11.61 30.99
N PHE A 377 5.42 11.22 29.74
CA PHE A 377 5.21 12.14 28.61
C PHE A 377 3.75 12.55 28.39
N TYR A 378 2.80 11.70 28.73
CA TYR A 378 1.37 12.06 28.65
C TYR A 378 0.92 13.01 29.79
N ARG A 379 1.70 13.16 30.86
CA ARG A 379 1.38 14.07 31.98
C ARG A 379 1.70 15.53 31.71
N LEU A 380 2.38 15.84 30.60
CA LEU A 380 2.72 17.23 30.25
C LEU A 380 1.64 17.93 29.40
N GLN A 381 0.61 17.21 28.97
CA GLN A 381 -0.57 17.85 28.38
C GLN A 381 -1.50 18.30 29.52
N THR A 382 -1.50 19.58 29.79
CA THR A 382 -2.34 20.25 30.79
C THR A 382 -3.82 20.36 30.42
N ALA A 383 -4.27 19.67 29.38
CA ALA A 383 -5.68 19.59 29.03
C ALA A 383 -6.40 18.57 29.92
N PRO A 384 -7.47 18.98 30.64
CA PRO A 384 -8.24 18.03 31.45
C PRO A 384 -8.95 17.03 30.52
N TYR A 385 -8.74 15.73 30.80
CA TYR A 385 -9.50 14.68 30.12
C TYR A 385 -10.88 14.57 30.80
N THR A 386 -11.94 14.85 30.05
CA THR A 386 -13.30 14.57 30.51
C THR A 386 -13.63 13.13 30.16
N ILE A 387 -13.73 12.28 31.17
CA ILE A 387 -14.26 10.92 31.01
C ILE A 387 -15.77 11.00 31.25
N LEU A 388 -16.55 10.86 30.19
CA LEU A 388 -18.00 10.71 30.29
C LEU A 388 -18.31 9.24 30.62
N LEU A 389 -18.67 8.98 31.87
CA LEU A 389 -19.22 7.69 32.28
C LEU A 389 -20.73 7.71 32.06
N PHE A 390 -21.23 6.88 31.17
CA PHE A 390 -22.66 6.64 30.97
C PHE A 390 -23.06 5.41 31.75
N ALA A 391 -23.94 5.56 32.71
CA ALA A 391 -24.65 4.46 33.34
C ALA A 391 -26.09 4.44 32.81
N PRO A 392 -26.66 3.29 32.42
CA PRO A 392 -28.01 3.20 31.91
C PRO A 392 -29.12 3.35 32.98
N SER A 393 -28.75 3.48 34.24
CA SER A 393 -29.65 3.83 35.35
C SER A 393 -28.84 4.43 36.52
N PRO A 394 -29.49 5.24 37.39
CA PRO A 394 -28.86 5.74 38.59
C PRO A 394 -28.49 4.64 39.55
#